data_6e49e0ad6777357287116011a20612e2
#
_entry.id   6e49e0ad6777357287116011a20612e2
#
_cell.length_a   1.000
_cell.length_b   1.000
_cell.length_c   1.000
_cell.angle_alpha   90.00
_cell.angle_beta   90.00
_cell.angle_gamma   90.00
#
_symmetry.space_group_name_H-M   'P 1'
#
loop_
_entity.id
_entity.type
_entity.pdbx_description
1 polymer ?
#
loop_
_entity_poly.entity_id
_entity_poly.type
_entity_poly.pdbx_seq_one_letter_code
_entity_poly.pdbx_strand_id
1 'polypeptide(L)'
;MSSQARLVDISSHGGVIITGASRTLDNGMPVARMGDLHFCPIPGHGVTPIVTGSFDTITEGLPNASIGDITACGAIIVTGSTDTIDN
;
A
#
# COMPACT_ATOMS: atom_id res chain seq x y z
N MET A 1 6.55 -13.79 -0.97
CA MET A 1 6.54 -13.08 0.32
C MET A 1 7.05 -11.67 0.14
N SER A 2 6.31 -10.70 0.62
CA SER A 2 6.66 -9.29 0.46
C SER A 2 6.37 -8.54 1.75
N SER A 3 7.12 -7.46 2.00
CA SER A 3 6.91 -6.63 3.17
C SER A 3 5.57 -5.92 3.09
N GLN A 4 4.83 -5.89 4.20
CA GLN A 4 3.53 -5.24 4.32
C GLN A 4 3.65 -3.75 4.07
N ALA A 5 2.87 -3.21 3.14
CA ALA A 5 2.79 -1.77 2.92
C ALA A 5 1.93 -1.11 3.99
N ARG A 6 2.23 0.15 4.30
CA ARG A 6 1.55 0.90 5.36
C ARG A 6 1.29 2.32 4.90
N LEU A 7 0.44 3.02 5.65
CA LEU A 7 0.28 4.46 5.48
C LEU A 7 1.68 5.11 5.49
N VAL A 8 1.90 6.06 4.62
CA VAL A 8 3.13 6.82 4.35
C VAL A 8 4.27 6.04 3.68
N ASP A 9 4.08 4.76 3.34
CA ASP A 9 5.06 4.08 2.50
C ASP A 9 5.04 4.67 1.10
N ILE A 10 6.17 4.55 0.39
CA ILE A 10 6.38 5.29 -0.85
C ILE A 10 6.39 4.39 -2.08
N SER A 11 6.14 5.01 -3.24
CA SER A 11 6.12 4.33 -4.53
C SER A 11 7.27 4.76 -5.42
N SER A 12 7.44 4.00 -6.51
CA SER A 12 8.47 4.29 -7.53
C SER A 12 8.30 5.64 -8.21
N HIS A 13 7.10 6.23 -8.16
CA HIS A 13 6.85 7.56 -8.72
C HIS A 13 7.15 8.69 -7.72
N GLY A 14 7.68 8.38 -6.54
CA GLY A 14 7.88 9.38 -5.49
C GLY A 14 6.60 9.74 -4.74
N GLY A 15 5.55 8.95 -4.92
CA GLY A 15 4.28 9.15 -4.25
C GLY A 15 4.23 8.48 -2.89
N VAL A 16 3.11 8.65 -2.18
CA VAL A 16 2.94 8.17 -0.83
C VAL A 16 1.54 7.61 -0.63
N ILE A 17 1.44 6.52 0.15
CA ILE A 17 0.15 5.94 0.54
C ILE A 17 -0.48 6.86 1.58
N ILE A 18 -1.71 7.30 1.35
CA ILE A 18 -2.38 8.30 2.18
C ILE A 18 -3.59 7.78 2.94
N THR A 19 -4.00 6.53 2.74
CA THR A 19 -5.04 5.89 3.55
C THR A 19 -4.60 4.49 3.95
N GLY A 20 -5.20 3.96 5.00
CA GLY A 20 -4.91 2.62 5.48
C GLY A 20 -6.03 2.10 6.37
N ALA A 21 -5.84 0.90 6.91
CA ALA A 21 -6.80 0.25 7.78
C ALA A 21 -7.04 1.09 9.04
N SER A 22 -8.30 1.24 9.43
CA SER A 22 -8.64 2.08 10.58
C SER A 22 -8.29 1.44 11.92
N ARG A 23 -8.17 0.11 11.97
CA ARG A 23 -7.99 -0.62 13.23
C ARG A 23 -6.86 -1.64 13.22
N THR A 24 -6.10 -1.73 12.13
CA THR A 24 -5.00 -2.68 12.00
C THR A 24 -3.70 -1.93 11.77
N LEU A 25 -2.81 -1.99 12.74
CA LEU A 25 -1.54 -1.26 12.71
C LEU A 25 -0.36 -2.23 12.62
N ASP A 26 0.70 -1.78 11.98
CA ASP A 26 1.99 -2.46 11.94
C ASP A 26 3.04 -1.44 12.35
N ASN A 27 3.68 -1.67 13.50
CA ASN A 27 4.61 -0.73 14.13
C ASN A 27 4.00 0.67 14.32
N GLY A 28 2.71 0.69 14.67
CA GLY A 28 1.99 1.94 14.92
C GLY A 28 1.47 2.63 13.67
N MET A 29 1.68 2.07 12.48
CA MET A 29 1.21 2.64 11.22
C MET A 29 0.07 1.82 10.63
N PRO A 30 -1.02 2.45 10.17
CA PRO A 30 -2.12 1.72 9.54
C PRO A 30 -1.65 0.88 8.37
N VAL A 31 -2.09 -0.36 8.31
CA VAL A 31 -1.77 -1.30 7.24
C VAL A 31 -2.47 -0.85 5.95
N ALA A 32 -1.76 -0.85 4.82
CA ALA A 32 -2.34 -0.54 3.52
C ALA A 32 -2.96 -1.79 2.91
N ARG A 33 -4.05 -1.60 2.16
CA ARG A 33 -4.81 -2.68 1.53
C ARG A 33 -5.09 -2.30 0.09
N MET A 34 -5.44 -3.31 -0.73
CA MET A 34 -5.95 -3.06 -2.07
C MET A 34 -7.17 -2.12 -1.96
N GLY A 35 -7.17 -1.05 -2.75
CA GLY A 35 -8.21 -0.02 -2.67
C GLY A 35 -7.83 1.19 -1.83
N ASP A 36 -6.81 1.10 -0.98
CA ASP A 36 -6.31 2.26 -0.26
C ASP A 36 -5.67 3.25 -1.24
N LEU A 37 -5.68 4.52 -0.88
CA LEU A 37 -5.32 5.59 -1.81
C LEU A 37 -3.83 5.92 -1.73
N HIS A 38 -3.30 6.26 -2.89
CA HIS A 38 -1.91 6.64 -3.09
C HIS A 38 -1.88 7.99 -3.80
N PHE A 39 -1.13 8.95 -3.25
CA PHE A 39 -0.92 10.24 -3.91
C PHE A 39 0.36 10.17 -4.75
N CYS A 40 0.25 10.53 -6.02
CA CYS A 40 1.38 10.56 -6.93
C CYS A 40 1.62 12.01 -7.36
N PRO A 41 2.85 12.56 -7.17
CA PRO A 41 3.14 13.95 -7.52
C PRO A 41 3.33 14.19 -9.02
N ILE A 42 3.38 13.14 -9.83
CA ILE A 42 3.54 13.28 -11.28
C ILE A 42 2.30 13.95 -11.85
N PRO A 43 2.45 15.02 -12.68
CA PRO A 43 1.31 15.70 -13.26
C PRO A 43 0.38 14.74 -14.00
N GLY A 44 -0.92 14.85 -13.73
CA GLY A 44 -1.94 13.98 -14.32
C GLY A 44 -2.20 12.69 -13.58
N HIS A 45 -1.38 12.29 -12.60
CA HIS A 45 -1.58 11.05 -11.84
C HIS A 45 -2.51 11.25 -10.65
N GLY A 46 -2.29 12.28 -9.85
CA GLY A 46 -3.16 12.61 -8.71
C GLY A 46 -3.26 11.51 -7.67
N VAL A 47 -4.46 11.28 -7.16
CA VAL A 47 -4.76 10.26 -6.16
C VAL A 47 -5.38 9.07 -6.86
N THR A 48 -4.77 7.89 -6.68
CA THR A 48 -5.24 6.65 -7.30
C THR A 48 -5.23 5.51 -6.28
N PRO A 49 -6.09 4.47 -6.46
CA PRO A 49 -6.09 3.35 -5.54
C PRO A 49 -4.99 2.34 -5.86
N ILE A 50 -4.61 1.58 -4.85
CA ILE A 50 -3.77 0.39 -5.02
C ILE A 50 -4.66 -0.68 -5.67
N VAL A 51 -4.22 -1.25 -6.77
CA VAL A 51 -5.07 -2.14 -7.58
C VAL A 51 -4.70 -3.61 -7.49
N THR A 52 -3.58 -3.95 -6.84
CA THR A 52 -3.20 -5.34 -6.59
C THR A 52 -3.00 -5.57 -5.10
N GLY A 53 -3.08 -6.83 -4.68
CA GLY A 53 -2.89 -7.20 -3.29
C GLY A 53 -2.81 -8.71 -3.13
N SER A 54 -2.52 -9.16 -1.91
CA SER A 54 -2.44 -10.57 -1.58
C SER A 54 -3.79 -11.06 -1.05
N PHE A 55 -4.40 -12.01 -1.76
CA PHE A 55 -5.65 -12.63 -1.30
C PHE A 55 -5.42 -13.64 -0.18
N ASP A 56 -4.17 -13.95 0.15
CA ASP A 56 -3.84 -14.82 1.28
C ASP A 56 -3.85 -14.08 2.62
N THR A 57 -3.82 -12.77 2.60
CA THR A 57 -3.83 -11.94 3.81
C THR A 57 -4.87 -10.85 3.65
N ILE A 58 -5.94 -10.94 4.44
CA ILE A 58 -7.08 -10.01 4.37
C ILE A 58 -7.10 -9.16 5.64
N THR A 59 -7.17 -7.84 5.49
CA THR A 59 -7.30 -6.91 6.59
C THR A 59 -8.59 -6.10 6.41
N GLU A 60 -9.48 -6.19 7.38
CA GLU A 60 -10.75 -5.45 7.38
C GLU A 60 -11.51 -5.64 6.06
N GLY A 61 -11.50 -6.88 5.55
CA GLY A 61 -12.27 -7.26 4.37
C GLY A 61 -11.58 -7.05 3.04
N LEU A 62 -10.33 -6.53 3.01
CA LEU A 62 -9.63 -6.24 1.78
C LEU A 62 -8.25 -6.93 1.75
N PRO A 63 -7.81 -7.37 0.56
CA PRO A 63 -6.46 -7.95 0.42
C PRO A 63 -5.38 -6.95 0.82
N ASN A 64 -4.38 -7.40 1.57
CA ASN A 64 -3.27 -6.55 1.99
C ASN A 64 -2.39 -6.16 0.80
N ALA A 65 -1.90 -4.93 0.83
CA ALA A 65 -0.90 -4.46 -0.13
C ALA A 65 0.50 -4.63 0.44
N SER A 66 1.47 -4.86 -0.44
CA SER A 66 2.86 -5.12 -0.05
C SER A 66 3.79 -4.46 -1.05
N ILE A 67 5.09 -4.45 -0.74
CA ILE A 67 6.11 -4.04 -1.70
C ILE A 67 5.93 -4.86 -2.99
N GLY A 68 5.93 -4.17 -4.12
CA GLY A 68 5.71 -4.77 -5.44
C GLY A 68 4.29 -4.64 -5.93
N ASP A 69 3.33 -4.29 -5.08
CA ASP A 69 1.96 -4.04 -5.53
C ASP A 69 1.89 -2.72 -6.30
N ILE A 70 0.85 -2.60 -7.14
CA ILE A 70 0.77 -1.55 -8.15
C ILE A 70 -0.44 -0.66 -7.87
N THR A 71 -0.27 0.63 -8.08
CA THR A 71 -1.37 1.60 -8.05
C THR A 71 -1.94 1.80 -9.46
N ALA A 72 -3.14 2.40 -9.54
CA ALA A 72 -3.81 2.61 -10.82
C ALA A 72 -3.02 3.53 -11.76
N CYS A 73 -2.15 4.38 -11.25
CA CYS A 73 -1.30 5.23 -12.09
C CYS A 73 -0.02 4.53 -12.57
N GLY A 74 0.16 3.25 -12.24
CA GLY A 74 1.32 2.47 -12.64
C GLY A 74 2.51 2.55 -11.67
N ALA A 75 2.36 3.20 -10.53
CA ALA A 75 3.42 3.25 -9.52
C ALA A 75 3.53 1.91 -8.80
N ILE A 76 4.75 1.55 -8.39
CA ILE A 76 5.02 0.32 -7.65
C ILE A 76 5.41 0.70 -6.22
N ILE A 77 4.81 0.03 -5.23
CA ILE A 77 5.15 0.26 -3.83
C ILE A 77 6.55 -0.27 -3.58
N VAL A 78 7.44 0.57 -3.06
CA VAL A 78 8.87 0.23 -2.91
C VAL A 78 9.35 0.18 -1.45
N THR A 79 8.56 0.66 -0.49
CA THR A 79 8.88 0.53 0.93
C THR A 79 7.74 -0.15 1.69
N GLY A 80 8.06 -0.72 2.83
CA GLY A 80 7.10 -1.40 3.67
C GLY A 80 7.67 -1.74 5.03
N SER A 81 6.91 -2.50 5.82
CA SER A 81 7.32 -2.93 7.15
C SER A 81 8.55 -3.82 7.08
N THR A 82 9.50 -3.59 7.99
CA THR A 82 10.64 -4.50 8.16
C THR A 82 10.29 -5.69 9.05
N ASP A 83 9.14 -5.66 9.72
CA ASP A 83 8.76 -6.67 10.72
C ASP A 83 7.66 -7.61 10.24
N THR A 84 6.87 -7.22 9.24
CA THR A 84 5.71 -8.00 8.79
C THR A 84 5.85 -8.33 7.32
N ILE A 85 5.80 -9.63 7.01
CA ILE A 85 5.90 -10.14 5.65
C ILE A 85 4.57 -10.77 5.26
N ASP A 86 4.01 -10.34 4.13
CA ASP A 86 2.81 -10.93 3.55
C ASP A 86 3.19 -11.94 2.46
N ASN A 87 2.33 -12.90 2.26
CA ASN A 87 2.53 -13.88 1.19
C ASN A 87 1.83 -13.47 -0.09
#